data_5d8cca5bf21307f423d5ab19850b2bb5
#
_entry.id   5d8cca5bf21307f423d5ab19850b2bb5
#
_cell.length_a   1.000
_cell.length_b   1.000
_cell.length_c   1.000
_cell.angle_alpha   90.00
_cell.angle_beta   90.00
_cell.angle_gamma   90.00
#
_symmetry.space_group_name_H-M   'P 1'
#
loop_
_entity.id
_entity.type
_entity.pdbx_description
1 polymer ?
#
loop_
_entity_poly.entity_id
_entity_poly.type
_entity_poly.pdbx_seq_one_letter_code
_entity_poly.pdbx_strand_id
1 'polypeptide(L)'
;PLLIVLDGANQLSDRNHRTKLLNWLPDFPDNVKIIFSTIEEDKTMQVFKKRKYPVITVYPLLLDQRKKLIVDFFDRYRKRLSEQQLTMILKGSDITDNTMVLMSLLEEIRCFGNFDSLTSFINQMTNLPDINSFFDRLLQRKEQIYNTPLYPSLTSDLLSLIALSKDGLSETELIAISNIPS
;
A
#
# COMPACT_ATOMS: atom_id res chain seq x y z
N PRO A 1 2.53 -10.60 30.23
CA PRO A 1 3.48 -10.20 29.19
C PRO A 1 2.92 -9.01 28.39
N LEU A 2 3.78 -8.06 28.02
CA LEU A 2 3.47 -6.92 27.18
C LEU A 2 4.09 -7.17 25.79
N LEU A 3 3.32 -6.95 24.72
CA LEU A 3 3.82 -6.94 23.35
C LEU A 3 3.74 -5.51 22.81
N ILE A 4 4.89 -4.99 22.36
CA ILE A 4 5.00 -3.69 21.72
C ILE A 4 5.32 -3.93 20.24
N VAL A 5 4.58 -3.30 19.32
CA VAL A 5 4.85 -3.34 17.88
C VAL A 5 5.18 -1.93 17.41
N LEU A 6 6.36 -1.77 16.82
CA LEU A 6 6.84 -0.52 16.23
C LEU A 6 7.04 -0.74 14.72
N ASP A 7 6.06 -0.33 13.96
CA ASP A 7 6.07 -0.44 12.51
C ASP A 7 6.83 0.71 11.87
N GLY A 8 7.61 0.42 10.83
CA GLY A 8 8.31 1.42 10.04
C GLY A 8 9.47 2.12 10.76
N ALA A 9 10.31 1.41 11.51
CA ALA A 9 11.46 2.02 12.19
C ALA A 9 12.42 2.79 11.26
N ASN A 10 12.45 2.44 9.96
CA ASN A 10 13.17 3.19 8.93
C ASN A 10 12.60 4.60 8.66
N GLN A 11 11.34 4.86 9.04
CA GLN A 11 10.67 6.15 8.85
C GLN A 11 10.98 7.15 9.98
N LEU A 12 11.68 6.71 11.03
CA LEU A 12 12.10 7.60 12.10
C LEU A 12 12.93 8.77 11.54
N SER A 13 12.53 9.99 11.92
CA SER A 13 13.25 11.21 11.50
C SER A 13 14.67 11.22 12.07
N ASP A 14 15.67 11.36 11.20
CA ASP A 14 17.09 11.42 11.59
C ASP A 14 17.57 12.86 11.84
N ARG A 15 16.66 13.79 12.16
CA ARG A 15 16.98 15.23 12.35
C ARG A 15 18.12 15.48 13.32
N ASN A 16 18.36 14.55 14.25
CA ASN A 16 19.43 14.64 15.26
C ASN A 16 20.49 13.53 15.12
N HIS A 17 20.55 12.82 13.99
CA HIS A 17 21.48 11.70 13.72
C HIS A 17 21.50 10.57 14.76
N ARG A 18 20.60 10.60 15.76
CA ARG A 18 20.58 9.66 16.91
C ARG A 18 19.31 8.82 16.96
N THR A 19 18.22 9.25 16.31
CA THR A 19 16.93 8.56 16.42
C THR A 19 16.99 7.18 15.80
N LYS A 20 17.59 7.06 14.64
CA LYS A 20 17.80 5.77 13.95
C LYS A 20 18.85 4.87 14.62
N LEU A 21 19.69 5.40 15.53
CA LEU A 21 20.59 4.60 16.36
C LEU A 21 19.86 3.90 17.49
N LEU A 22 18.58 4.22 17.70
CA LEU A 22 17.72 3.63 18.75
C LEU A 22 18.29 3.74 20.18
N ASN A 23 19.10 4.78 20.44
CA ASN A 23 19.69 5.02 21.75
C ASN A 23 18.64 5.38 22.81
N TRP A 24 17.46 5.81 22.36
CA TRP A 24 16.31 6.08 23.21
C TRP A 24 15.56 4.80 23.62
N LEU A 25 15.85 3.66 22.99
CA LEU A 25 15.20 2.39 23.27
C LEU A 25 15.85 1.75 24.51
N PRO A 26 15.12 1.58 25.61
CA PRO A 26 15.65 0.95 26.82
C PRO A 26 15.87 -0.55 26.62
N ASP A 27 16.58 -1.17 27.55
CA ASP A 27 16.54 -2.61 27.72
C ASP A 27 15.20 -3.00 28.36
N PHE A 28 14.54 -3.99 27.80
CA PHE A 28 13.23 -4.43 28.27
C PHE A 28 13.35 -5.66 29.19
N PRO A 29 12.53 -5.75 30.22
CA PRO A 29 12.46 -6.95 31.05
C PRO A 29 11.86 -8.14 30.25
N ASP A 30 12.10 -9.37 30.74
CA ASP A 30 11.72 -10.60 30.02
C ASP A 30 10.22 -10.73 29.72
N ASN A 31 9.37 -10.07 30.49
CA ASN A 31 7.92 -10.06 30.30
C ASN A 31 7.46 -9.07 29.20
N VAL A 32 8.38 -8.29 28.60
CA VAL A 32 8.11 -7.38 27.48
C VAL A 32 8.73 -7.98 26.22
N LYS A 33 7.91 -8.10 25.18
CA LYS A 33 8.36 -8.49 23.82
C LYS A 33 8.13 -7.32 22.89
N ILE A 34 9.09 -7.09 21.98
CA ILE A 34 8.99 -6.00 21.02
C ILE A 34 9.24 -6.54 19.62
N ILE A 35 8.42 -6.09 18.67
CA ILE A 35 8.55 -6.38 17.25
C ILE A 35 8.78 -5.05 16.53
N PHE A 36 9.81 -5.00 15.70
CA PHE A 36 10.09 -3.88 14.82
C PHE A 36 9.93 -4.31 13.37
N SER A 37 9.40 -3.43 12.53
CA SER A 37 9.60 -3.56 11.10
C SER A 37 10.57 -2.49 10.59
N THR A 38 11.38 -2.85 9.60
CA THR A 38 12.31 -1.94 8.93
C THR A 38 12.70 -2.52 7.56
N ILE A 39 13.32 -1.71 6.72
CA ILE A 39 13.90 -2.17 5.44
C ILE A 39 15.36 -2.57 5.65
N GLU A 40 15.86 -3.51 4.83
CA GLU A 40 17.17 -4.12 5.02
C GLU A 40 18.32 -3.11 4.89
N GLU A 41 18.19 -2.16 3.99
CA GLU A 41 19.20 -1.15 3.67
C GLU A 41 19.25 0.00 4.68
N ASP A 42 18.27 0.10 5.59
CA ASP A 42 18.22 1.20 6.55
C ASP A 42 19.22 1.03 7.70
N LYS A 43 19.68 2.17 8.24
CA LYS A 43 20.59 2.22 9.39
C LYS A 43 20.03 1.50 10.62
N THR A 44 18.72 1.48 10.81
CA THR A 44 18.07 0.79 11.93
C THR A 44 18.33 -0.71 11.91
N MET A 45 18.37 -1.33 10.71
CA MET A 45 18.72 -2.75 10.58
C MET A 45 20.13 -3.05 11.11
N GLN A 46 21.11 -2.17 10.86
CA GLN A 46 22.47 -2.34 11.36
C GLN A 46 22.50 -2.30 12.91
N VAL A 47 21.65 -1.46 13.51
CA VAL A 47 21.53 -1.38 14.96
C VAL A 47 20.92 -2.65 15.53
N PHE A 48 19.86 -3.18 14.90
CA PHE A 48 19.25 -4.45 15.32
C PHE A 48 20.23 -5.63 15.23
N LYS A 49 21.01 -5.69 14.16
CA LYS A 49 22.08 -6.70 14.00
C LYS A 49 23.15 -6.56 15.10
N LYS A 50 23.58 -5.34 15.43
CA LYS A 50 24.56 -5.09 16.54
C LYS A 50 24.00 -5.48 17.91
N ARG A 51 22.71 -5.24 18.15
CA ARG A 51 22.03 -5.66 19.39
C ARG A 51 21.68 -7.15 19.41
N LYS A 52 22.01 -7.90 18.35
CA LYS A 52 21.74 -9.34 18.18
C LYS A 52 20.24 -9.68 18.31
N TYR A 53 19.37 -8.79 17.86
CA TYR A 53 17.94 -9.08 17.79
C TYR A 53 17.68 -10.14 16.70
N PRO A 54 16.78 -11.10 16.95
CA PRO A 54 16.35 -12.05 15.91
C PRO A 54 15.76 -11.30 14.73
N VAL A 55 16.14 -11.67 13.52
CA VAL A 55 15.64 -11.05 12.28
C VAL A 55 14.83 -12.06 11.51
N ILE A 56 13.64 -11.66 11.07
CA ILE A 56 12.79 -12.42 10.17
C ILE A 56 12.67 -11.60 8.88
N THR A 57 13.10 -12.16 7.77
CA THR A 57 12.95 -11.53 6.46
C THR A 57 11.59 -11.88 5.87
N VAL A 58 10.84 -10.85 5.48
CA VAL A 58 9.56 -11.00 4.79
C VAL A 58 9.82 -10.98 3.29
N TYR A 59 9.61 -12.13 2.64
CA TYR A 59 9.77 -12.28 1.20
C TYR A 59 8.47 -11.94 0.45
N PRO A 60 8.55 -11.59 -0.86
CA PRO A 60 7.37 -11.49 -1.71
C PRO A 60 6.53 -12.77 -1.66
N LEU A 61 5.22 -12.63 -1.87
CA LEU A 61 4.30 -13.76 -1.87
C LEU A 61 4.62 -14.73 -3.02
N LEU A 62 4.68 -16.02 -2.72
CA LEU A 62 4.76 -17.06 -3.73
C LEU A 62 3.48 -17.11 -4.58
N LEU A 63 3.56 -17.72 -5.77
CA LEU A 63 2.43 -17.78 -6.70
C LEU A 63 1.17 -18.36 -6.06
N ASP A 64 1.31 -19.48 -5.32
CA ASP A 64 0.17 -20.10 -4.64
C ASP A 64 -0.41 -19.22 -3.53
N GLN A 65 0.45 -18.49 -2.82
CA GLN A 65 0.02 -17.54 -1.80
C GLN A 65 -0.73 -16.35 -2.43
N ARG A 66 -0.25 -15.84 -3.57
CA ARG A 66 -0.94 -14.79 -4.34
C ARG A 66 -2.29 -15.30 -4.83
N LYS A 67 -2.35 -16.51 -5.39
CA LYS A 67 -3.61 -17.14 -5.81
C LYS A 67 -4.60 -17.23 -4.65
N LYS A 68 -4.14 -17.71 -3.51
CA LYS A 68 -4.97 -17.80 -2.30
C LYS A 68 -5.46 -16.42 -1.85
N LEU A 69 -4.57 -15.42 -1.81
CA LEU A 69 -4.92 -14.04 -1.46
C LEU A 69 -6.03 -13.49 -2.36
N ILE A 70 -5.93 -13.68 -3.68
CA ILE A 70 -6.92 -13.21 -4.64
C ILE A 70 -8.28 -13.88 -4.39
N VAL A 71 -8.28 -15.19 -4.23
CA VAL A 71 -9.54 -15.94 -3.98
C VAL A 71 -10.17 -15.50 -2.66
N ASP A 72 -9.40 -15.50 -1.56
CA ASP A 72 -9.88 -15.09 -0.24
C ASP A 72 -10.38 -13.64 -0.23
N PHE A 73 -9.74 -12.76 -1.00
CA PHE A 73 -10.18 -11.37 -1.14
C PHE A 73 -11.56 -11.28 -1.76
N PHE A 74 -11.78 -11.91 -2.91
CA PHE A 74 -13.08 -11.82 -3.60
C PHE A 74 -14.19 -12.60 -2.90
N ASP A 75 -13.88 -13.70 -2.23
CA ASP A 75 -14.86 -14.47 -1.45
C ASP A 75 -15.49 -13.63 -0.33
N ARG A 76 -14.74 -12.71 0.31
CA ARG A 76 -15.28 -11.76 1.30
C ARG A 76 -16.39 -10.87 0.74
N TYR A 77 -16.34 -10.58 -0.56
CA TYR A 77 -17.32 -9.75 -1.26
C TYR A 77 -18.33 -10.57 -2.05
N ARG A 78 -18.34 -11.92 -1.89
CA ARG A 78 -19.19 -12.84 -2.66
C ARG A 78 -19.03 -12.67 -4.17
N LYS A 79 -17.82 -12.35 -4.61
CA LYS A 79 -17.44 -12.22 -6.03
C LYS A 79 -16.49 -13.34 -6.41
N ARG A 80 -16.41 -13.64 -7.70
CA ARG A 80 -15.46 -14.61 -8.24
C ARG A 80 -14.91 -14.09 -9.57
N LEU A 81 -13.62 -14.34 -9.77
CA LEU A 81 -12.98 -14.14 -11.06
C LEU A 81 -13.10 -15.43 -11.88
N SER A 82 -13.13 -15.29 -13.21
CA SER A 82 -12.95 -16.43 -14.09
C SER A 82 -11.50 -16.94 -14.02
N GLU A 83 -11.27 -18.20 -14.41
CA GLU A 83 -9.91 -18.77 -14.48
C GLU A 83 -9.00 -17.96 -15.41
N GLN A 84 -9.55 -17.41 -16.49
CA GLN A 84 -8.81 -16.53 -17.39
C GLN A 84 -8.36 -15.24 -16.68
N GLN A 85 -9.27 -14.57 -15.97
CA GLN A 85 -8.97 -13.35 -15.23
C GLN A 85 -7.94 -13.59 -14.13
N LEU A 86 -8.11 -14.68 -13.37
CA LEU A 86 -7.16 -15.09 -12.34
C LEU A 86 -5.76 -15.34 -12.94
N THR A 87 -5.71 -16.05 -14.07
CA THR A 87 -4.45 -16.33 -14.76
C THR A 87 -3.78 -15.05 -15.27
N MET A 88 -4.55 -14.09 -15.78
CA MET A 88 -4.03 -12.78 -16.21
C MET A 88 -3.36 -12.04 -15.04
N ILE A 89 -3.99 -12.01 -13.88
CA ILE A 89 -3.43 -11.34 -12.69
C ILE A 89 -2.15 -12.06 -12.21
N LEU A 90 -2.14 -13.40 -12.19
CA LEU A 90 -1.01 -14.19 -11.70
C LEU A 90 0.19 -14.22 -12.66
N LYS A 91 -0.06 -14.12 -13.98
CA LYS A 91 0.94 -14.12 -15.04
C LYS A 91 1.23 -12.72 -15.60
N GLY A 92 0.58 -11.71 -15.07
CA GLY A 92 0.84 -10.32 -15.41
C GLY A 92 2.31 -9.96 -15.19
N SER A 93 2.71 -8.78 -15.65
CA SER A 93 4.08 -8.29 -15.45
C SER A 93 4.49 -8.40 -13.97
N ASP A 94 5.80 -8.42 -13.72
CA ASP A 94 6.39 -8.54 -12.37
C ASP A 94 5.85 -7.53 -11.34
N ILE A 95 5.11 -6.51 -11.81
CA ILE A 95 4.46 -5.53 -10.93
C ILE A 95 3.42 -6.16 -9.99
N THR A 96 2.72 -7.22 -10.41
CA THR A 96 1.73 -7.92 -9.56
C THR A 96 2.38 -8.79 -8.49
N ASP A 97 3.70 -8.98 -8.53
CA ASP A 97 4.47 -9.61 -7.46
C ASP A 97 4.57 -8.70 -6.24
N ASN A 98 4.47 -7.39 -6.46
CA ASN A 98 4.36 -6.42 -5.39
C ASN A 98 2.97 -6.50 -4.74
N THR A 99 2.92 -6.84 -3.46
CA THR A 99 1.66 -7.03 -2.72
C THR A 99 0.81 -5.76 -2.67
N MET A 100 1.42 -4.57 -2.62
CA MET A 100 0.69 -3.29 -2.62
C MET A 100 -0.01 -3.06 -3.97
N VAL A 101 0.70 -3.30 -5.07
CA VAL A 101 0.12 -3.22 -6.43
C VAL A 101 -1.00 -4.23 -6.59
N LEU A 102 -0.76 -5.49 -6.19
CA LEU A 102 -1.77 -6.53 -6.24
C LEU A 102 -3.03 -6.13 -5.47
N MET A 103 -2.91 -5.68 -4.22
CA MET A 103 -4.07 -5.27 -3.41
C MET A 103 -4.80 -4.08 -4.03
N SER A 104 -4.08 -3.08 -4.55
CA SER A 104 -4.68 -1.94 -5.25
C SER A 104 -5.45 -2.38 -6.49
N LEU A 105 -4.89 -3.32 -7.26
CA LEU A 105 -5.57 -3.90 -8.43
C LEU A 105 -6.85 -4.65 -8.02
N LEU A 106 -6.80 -5.46 -6.96
CA LEU A 106 -7.97 -6.20 -6.48
C LEU A 106 -9.09 -5.27 -6.03
N GLU A 107 -8.77 -4.16 -5.35
CA GLU A 107 -9.75 -3.14 -4.98
C GLU A 107 -10.36 -2.46 -6.21
N GLU A 108 -9.57 -2.14 -7.22
CA GLU A 108 -10.11 -1.58 -8.48
C GLU A 108 -11.04 -2.56 -9.20
N ILE A 109 -10.65 -3.84 -9.29
CA ILE A 109 -11.49 -4.90 -9.85
C ILE A 109 -12.78 -5.06 -9.04
N ARG A 110 -12.70 -4.99 -7.71
CA ARG A 110 -13.86 -5.08 -6.83
C ARG A 110 -14.89 -3.98 -7.10
N CYS A 111 -14.41 -2.76 -7.32
CA CYS A 111 -15.24 -1.58 -7.59
C CYS A 111 -15.61 -1.42 -9.06
N PHE A 112 -15.10 -2.28 -9.96
CA PHE A 112 -15.37 -2.17 -11.40
C PHE A 112 -16.81 -2.54 -11.71
N GLY A 113 -17.57 -1.58 -12.24
CA GLY A 113 -19.01 -1.71 -12.42
C GLY A 113 -19.47 -2.36 -13.74
N ASN A 114 -18.57 -2.60 -14.70
CA ASN A 114 -18.90 -3.12 -16.01
C ASN A 114 -18.29 -4.51 -16.23
N PHE A 115 -19.14 -5.53 -16.22
CA PHE A 115 -18.71 -6.92 -16.35
C PHE A 115 -18.10 -7.22 -17.73
N ASP A 116 -18.65 -6.67 -18.81
CA ASP A 116 -18.23 -6.98 -20.19
C ASP A 116 -16.82 -6.46 -20.49
N SER A 117 -16.43 -5.35 -19.89
CA SER A 117 -15.10 -4.75 -20.06
C SER A 117 -14.09 -5.13 -18.94
N LEU A 118 -14.49 -5.91 -17.94
CA LEU A 118 -13.64 -6.26 -16.82
C LEU A 118 -12.36 -7.00 -17.24
N THR A 119 -12.47 -7.96 -18.16
CA THR A 119 -11.32 -8.73 -18.64
C THR A 119 -10.33 -7.85 -19.40
N SER A 120 -10.83 -6.92 -20.21
CA SER A 120 -9.99 -5.92 -20.89
C SER A 120 -9.29 -5.00 -19.90
N PHE A 121 -10.01 -4.55 -18.87
CA PHE A 121 -9.45 -3.74 -17.80
C PHE A 121 -8.31 -4.46 -17.06
N ILE A 122 -8.53 -5.71 -16.63
CA ILE A 122 -7.50 -6.52 -15.98
C ILE A 122 -6.27 -6.63 -16.89
N ASN A 123 -6.48 -6.95 -18.17
CA ASN A 123 -5.37 -7.07 -19.12
C ASN A 123 -4.57 -5.76 -19.27
N GLN A 124 -5.25 -4.62 -19.33
CA GLN A 124 -4.58 -3.32 -19.40
C GLN A 124 -3.74 -3.04 -18.15
N MET A 125 -4.28 -3.31 -16.96
CA MET A 125 -3.60 -3.01 -15.70
C MET A 125 -2.44 -3.95 -15.41
N THR A 126 -2.53 -5.22 -15.82
CA THR A 126 -1.49 -6.23 -15.57
C THR A 126 -0.34 -6.20 -16.57
N ASN A 127 -0.49 -5.52 -17.72
CA ASN A 127 0.56 -5.41 -18.75
C ASN A 127 1.27 -4.04 -18.73
N LEU A 128 1.14 -3.27 -17.66
CA LEU A 128 1.89 -2.03 -17.50
C LEU A 128 3.38 -2.31 -17.25
N PRO A 129 4.29 -1.42 -17.71
CA PRO A 129 5.72 -1.70 -17.67
C PRO A 129 6.33 -1.64 -16.27
N ASP A 130 5.77 -0.86 -15.37
CA ASP A 130 6.30 -0.64 -14.04
C ASP A 130 5.23 -0.15 -13.04
N ILE A 131 5.64 -0.07 -11.78
CA ILE A 131 4.76 0.33 -10.65
C ILE A 131 4.29 1.78 -10.79
N ASN A 132 5.12 2.69 -11.30
CA ASN A 132 4.74 4.09 -11.47
C ASN A 132 3.64 4.21 -12.53
N SER A 133 3.81 3.55 -13.68
CA SER A 133 2.80 3.47 -14.74
C SER A 133 1.47 2.90 -14.22
N PHE A 134 1.53 1.92 -13.29
CA PHE A 134 0.33 1.37 -12.66
C PHE A 134 -0.39 2.44 -11.83
N PHE A 135 0.31 3.14 -10.95
CA PHE A 135 -0.30 4.17 -10.12
C PHE A 135 -0.75 5.38 -10.93
N ASP A 136 0.00 5.80 -11.95
CA ASP A 136 -0.43 6.85 -12.87
C ASP A 136 -1.74 6.48 -13.57
N ARG A 137 -1.86 5.25 -14.05
CA ARG A 137 -3.10 4.77 -14.68
C ARG A 137 -4.25 4.71 -13.69
N LEU A 138 -3.98 4.30 -12.46
CA LEU A 138 -4.96 4.27 -11.39
C LEU A 138 -5.47 5.68 -11.06
N LEU A 139 -4.57 6.65 -10.93
CA LEU A 139 -4.91 8.06 -10.66
C LEU A 139 -5.71 8.68 -11.81
N GLN A 140 -5.29 8.49 -13.07
CA GLN A 140 -6.04 8.93 -14.24
C GLN A 140 -7.47 8.39 -14.24
N ARG A 141 -7.64 7.13 -13.84
CA ARG A 141 -8.97 6.54 -13.71
C ARG A 141 -9.78 7.21 -12.59
N LYS A 142 -9.17 7.54 -11.44
CA LYS A 142 -9.84 8.27 -10.36
C LYS A 142 -10.27 9.65 -10.83
N GLU A 143 -9.43 10.36 -11.57
CA GLU A 143 -9.80 11.64 -12.19
C GLU A 143 -11.02 11.51 -13.13
N GLN A 144 -11.05 10.48 -13.98
CA GLN A 144 -12.19 10.22 -14.87
C GLN A 144 -13.48 9.91 -14.12
N ILE A 145 -13.41 9.30 -12.95
CA ILE A 145 -14.58 8.92 -12.14
C ILE A 145 -15.08 10.07 -11.29
N TYR A 146 -14.18 10.82 -10.65
CA TYR A 146 -14.52 11.77 -9.60
C TYR A 146 -14.47 13.24 -10.03
N ASN A 147 -13.68 13.59 -11.04
CA ASN A 147 -13.69 14.94 -11.58
C ASN A 147 -15.01 15.22 -12.31
N THR A 148 -15.58 16.38 -12.04
CA THR A 148 -16.84 16.82 -12.65
C THR A 148 -16.63 18.17 -13.35
N PRO A 149 -17.56 18.61 -14.22
CA PRO A 149 -17.47 19.96 -14.80
C PRO A 149 -17.40 21.08 -13.76
N LEU A 150 -17.99 20.87 -12.57
CA LEU A 150 -17.95 21.82 -11.47
C LEU A 150 -16.60 21.78 -10.71
N TYR A 151 -15.98 20.59 -10.66
CA TYR A 151 -14.70 20.35 -9.95
C TYR A 151 -13.76 19.57 -10.88
N PRO A 152 -13.19 20.22 -11.90
CA PRO A 152 -12.43 19.51 -12.96
C PRO A 152 -11.09 18.96 -12.50
N SER A 153 -10.52 19.48 -11.41
CA SER A 153 -9.24 19.05 -10.82
C SER A 153 -9.38 18.41 -9.44
N LEU A 154 -10.58 18.02 -9.03
CA LEU A 154 -10.88 17.55 -7.67
C LEU A 154 -9.90 16.50 -7.16
N THR A 155 -9.65 15.48 -7.95
CA THR A 155 -8.77 14.36 -7.55
C THR A 155 -7.33 14.83 -7.32
N SER A 156 -6.77 15.60 -8.25
CA SER A 156 -5.40 16.11 -8.15
C SER A 156 -5.25 17.12 -7.02
N ASP A 157 -6.24 17.98 -6.80
CA ASP A 157 -6.23 18.98 -5.72
C ASP A 157 -6.26 18.32 -4.34
N LEU A 158 -7.14 17.34 -4.13
CA LEU A 158 -7.23 16.59 -2.88
C LEU A 158 -5.94 15.81 -2.58
N LEU A 159 -5.39 15.12 -3.58
CA LEU A 159 -4.14 14.39 -3.42
C LEU A 159 -2.96 15.32 -3.14
N SER A 160 -2.92 16.48 -3.79
CA SER A 160 -1.90 17.50 -3.55
C SER A 160 -1.98 18.07 -2.13
N LEU A 161 -3.19 18.35 -1.63
CA LEU A 161 -3.40 18.81 -0.26
C LEU A 161 -2.91 17.77 0.76
N ILE A 162 -3.24 16.48 0.56
CA ILE A 162 -2.77 15.40 1.42
C ILE A 162 -1.25 15.28 1.39
N ALA A 163 -0.64 15.35 0.19
CA ALA A 163 0.80 15.23 0.02
C ALA A 163 1.59 16.40 0.63
N LEU A 164 1.02 17.60 0.62
CA LEU A 164 1.64 18.80 1.19
C LEU A 164 1.43 18.90 2.70
N SER A 165 0.46 18.21 3.25
CA SER A 165 0.21 18.24 4.69
C SER A 165 1.29 17.47 5.45
N LYS A 166 1.76 18.03 6.55
CA LYS A 166 2.82 17.40 7.36
C LYS A 166 2.32 16.16 8.11
N ASP A 167 1.11 16.23 8.63
CA ASP A 167 0.55 15.25 9.55
C ASP A 167 -0.71 14.56 8.98
N GLY A 168 -0.98 14.73 7.67
CA GLY A 168 -2.20 14.31 7.01
C GLY A 168 -3.33 15.34 7.17
N LEU A 169 -4.47 15.08 6.54
CA LEU A 169 -5.69 15.89 6.64
C LEU A 169 -6.88 14.96 6.90
N SER A 170 -7.73 15.37 7.80
CA SER A 170 -9.01 14.71 8.02
C SER A 170 -9.99 15.03 6.88
N GLU A 171 -11.01 14.20 6.71
CA GLU A 171 -12.07 14.44 5.74
C GLU A 171 -12.72 15.81 5.92
N THR A 172 -12.99 16.21 7.17
CA THR A 172 -13.57 17.52 7.50
C THR A 172 -12.68 18.68 7.05
N GLU A 173 -11.37 18.56 7.25
CA GLU A 173 -10.40 19.59 6.81
C GLU A 173 -10.31 19.64 5.28
N LEU A 174 -10.30 18.48 4.61
CA LEU A 174 -10.30 18.41 3.14
C LEU A 174 -11.55 19.09 2.55
N ILE A 175 -12.73 18.80 3.09
CA ILE A 175 -14.00 19.45 2.68
C ILE A 175 -13.92 20.95 2.88
N ALA A 176 -13.45 21.40 4.05
CA ALA A 176 -13.37 22.83 4.36
C ALA A 176 -12.40 23.59 3.45
N ILE A 177 -11.25 23.00 3.13
CA ILE A 177 -10.21 23.61 2.28
C ILE A 177 -10.65 23.61 0.80
N SER A 178 -11.23 22.53 0.34
CA SER A 178 -11.61 22.35 -1.08
C SER A 178 -12.93 23.04 -1.46
N ASN A 179 -13.67 23.60 -0.49
CA ASN A 179 -15.00 24.18 -0.68
C ASN A 179 -16.01 23.23 -1.38
N ILE A 180 -15.85 21.93 -1.21
CA ILE A 180 -16.78 20.94 -1.75
C ILE A 180 -17.99 20.87 -0.82
N PRO A 181 -19.23 20.93 -1.35
CA PRO A 181 -20.42 20.71 -0.52
C PRO A 181 -20.41 19.32 0.10
N SER A 182 -20.74 19.25 1.39
CA SER A 182 -20.87 18.00 2.15
C SER A 182 -22.08 17.17 1.69
#